data_30294a5b296c8f38b145033cbcbb751a
#
_entry.id   30294a5b296c8f38b145033cbcbb751a
#
_cell.length_a   1.000
_cell.length_b   1.000
_cell.length_c   1.000
_cell.angle_alpha   90.00
_cell.angle_beta   90.00
_cell.angle_gamma   90.00
#
_symmetry.space_group_name_H-M   'P 1'
#
loop_
_entity.id
_entity.type
_entity.pdbx_description
1 polymer ?
#
loop_
_entity_poly.entity_id
_entity_poly.type
_entity_poly.pdbx_seq_one_letter_code
_entity_poly.pdbx_strand_id
1 'polypeptide(L)'
;MKKLNEKGLTLIELLVVIVIIVIISLLVIPSVINMLGKNKNEKYKNYENLLVENMKLYRIDNSENLGDNIDTHLSLNILKSANPDIKLDNCVVHDLYIKNSDYNVCLRCGYDEETKKYEYESKYCETANVPYGNPPTTTTLVKEVKTEPSSGYLNDGKEIKVEVVLSRQVTGSYPTLTILAGNNNKILTGVLEGNKLVYNYTVKNGDNGKFNIVSLNGGSLKDIENNEEVNLELPVISSSITLDTIEPTCNITLTNKRIEQTQEKVDLKITGTDINLAENAYSFDNNTYSNAYIKTLTDDGNYKAYVKDKANNIGYCSKLVYIDRKNPTITTNIEKQNGSVKVNVTLEDNEGVVAYQEGTNSSYSSNWNTFDSVKTKKLTLTKTTVGTYYVYAKDEYGHITKGSYEVKASDLDSEKPKITVTGNSSSSLTVTITDNVGVVGYKITTTPTTPTEKEWTKIDSKTSISQTFNNLSSSTTYYIHAIDEAGNTSYTQATTKTATIIIYRPDPDPTPSKPTNPQTGGSGSSGGGNTGGTTKPGGNTGGSGSSGGGGCISPGGVNHCPGLQIN
;
A
#
# COMPACT_ATOMS: atom_id res chain seq x y z
N MET A 1 12.34 -16.43 30.42
CA MET A 1 10.97 -16.14 29.98
C MET A 1 10.96 -16.14 28.44
N LYS A 2 10.46 -17.19 27.80
CA LYS A 2 10.34 -17.29 26.33
C LYS A 2 9.08 -16.56 25.92
N LYS A 3 9.21 -15.55 25.06
CA LYS A 3 8.07 -14.87 24.39
C LYS A 3 7.35 -15.89 23.53
N LEU A 4 6.07 -16.11 23.81
CA LEU A 4 5.16 -16.80 22.92
C LEU A 4 4.87 -15.91 21.71
N ASN A 5 5.07 -16.46 20.53
CA ASN A 5 4.79 -15.81 19.24
C ASN A 5 3.26 -15.79 19.04
N GLU A 6 2.67 -14.61 19.04
CA GLU A 6 1.28 -14.40 18.64
C GLU A 6 1.18 -14.53 17.10
N LYS A 7 0.95 -15.74 16.62
CA LYS A 7 0.46 -15.92 15.24
C LYS A 7 -1.06 -16.00 15.33
N GLY A 8 -1.75 -14.98 14.89
CA GLY A 8 -3.19 -15.02 14.67
C GLY A 8 -3.56 -16.18 13.73
N LEU A 9 -4.63 -16.91 14.06
CA LEU A 9 -5.16 -17.97 13.20
C LEU A 9 -5.54 -17.40 11.83
N THR A 10 -5.13 -18.08 10.78
CA THR A 10 -5.56 -17.74 9.42
C THR A 10 -7.04 -18.08 9.24
N LEU A 11 -7.72 -17.39 8.31
CA LEU A 11 -9.13 -17.65 7.97
C LEU A 11 -9.38 -19.14 7.62
N ILE A 12 -8.39 -19.81 7.05
CA ILE A 12 -8.44 -21.24 6.71
C ILE A 12 -8.38 -22.11 7.96
N GLU A 13 -7.55 -21.79 8.94
CA GLU A 13 -7.47 -22.55 10.22
C GLU A 13 -8.76 -22.39 11.02
N LEU A 14 -9.37 -21.20 11.03
CA LEU A 14 -10.68 -20.97 11.65
C LEU A 14 -11.78 -21.77 10.94
N LEU A 15 -11.78 -21.80 9.61
CA LEU A 15 -12.74 -22.57 8.82
C LEU A 15 -12.60 -24.08 9.08
N VAL A 16 -11.37 -24.59 9.18
CA VAL A 16 -11.10 -26.00 9.51
C VAL A 16 -11.60 -26.34 10.90
N VAL A 17 -11.40 -25.47 11.89
CA VAL A 17 -11.90 -25.67 13.26
C VAL A 17 -13.43 -25.70 13.28
N ILE A 18 -14.11 -24.80 12.57
CA ILE A 18 -15.58 -24.79 12.48
C ILE A 18 -16.09 -26.09 11.81
N VAL A 19 -15.46 -26.52 10.70
CA VAL A 19 -15.83 -27.77 10.02
C VAL A 19 -15.62 -28.98 10.91
N ILE A 20 -14.53 -29.03 11.68
CA ILE A 20 -14.26 -30.14 12.63
C ILE A 20 -15.30 -30.14 13.77
N ILE A 21 -15.68 -28.96 14.29
CA ILE A 21 -16.72 -28.86 15.33
C ILE A 21 -18.07 -29.34 14.80
N VAL A 22 -18.45 -28.96 13.58
CA VAL A 22 -19.69 -29.41 12.92
C VAL A 22 -19.67 -30.93 12.69
N ILE A 23 -18.56 -31.51 12.24
CA ILE A 23 -18.42 -32.95 12.02
C ILE A 23 -18.48 -33.72 13.35
N ILE A 24 -17.83 -33.23 14.41
CA ILE A 24 -17.87 -33.83 15.73
C ILE A 24 -19.31 -33.77 16.30
N SER A 25 -20.01 -32.63 16.11
CA SER A 25 -21.41 -32.50 16.53
C SER A 25 -22.33 -33.51 15.83
N LEU A 26 -22.16 -33.70 14.51
CA LEU A 26 -22.94 -34.67 13.73
C LEU A 26 -22.66 -36.16 14.09
N LEU A 27 -21.47 -36.48 14.61
CA LEU A 27 -21.07 -37.83 14.97
C LEU A 27 -21.43 -38.19 16.43
N VAL A 28 -21.51 -37.21 17.33
CA VAL A 28 -21.79 -37.47 18.77
C VAL A 28 -23.30 -37.59 19.03
N ILE A 29 -24.14 -36.82 18.30
CA ILE A 29 -25.60 -36.83 18.53
C ILE A 29 -26.26 -38.19 18.25
N PRO A 30 -25.93 -38.95 17.17
CA PRO A 30 -26.57 -40.26 16.93
C PRO A 30 -26.19 -41.36 17.92
N SER A 31 -24.98 -41.31 18.48
CA SER A 31 -24.51 -42.35 19.42
C SER A 31 -25.13 -42.21 20.81
N VAL A 32 -25.48 -41.01 21.24
CA VAL A 32 -26.17 -40.76 22.53
C VAL A 32 -27.62 -41.23 22.47
N ILE A 33 -28.30 -41.09 21.33
CA ILE A 33 -29.70 -41.51 21.15
C ILE A 33 -29.86 -43.04 21.23
N ASN A 34 -28.89 -43.82 20.77
CA ASN A 34 -28.94 -45.30 20.80
C ASN A 34 -28.65 -45.93 22.18
N MET A 35 -28.12 -45.17 23.13
CA MET A 35 -27.86 -45.63 24.50
C MET A 35 -29.08 -45.58 25.43
N LEU A 36 -30.18 -44.98 25.00
CA LEU A 36 -31.37 -44.66 25.80
C LEU A 36 -32.32 -45.86 26.08
N GLY A 37 -31.92 -47.11 25.80
CA GLY A 37 -32.89 -48.19 25.67
C GLY A 37 -33.04 -49.17 26.83
N LYS A 38 -32.31 -49.16 27.96
CA LYS A 38 -32.35 -50.30 28.90
C LYS A 38 -32.62 -50.05 30.38
N ASN A 39 -32.56 -48.78 30.89
CA ASN A 39 -32.89 -48.52 32.30
C ASN A 39 -33.46 -47.09 32.45
N LYS A 40 -34.62 -46.97 33.11
CA LYS A 40 -35.28 -45.64 33.31
C LYS A 40 -34.36 -44.63 34.01
N ASN A 41 -33.65 -45.07 35.04
CA ASN A 41 -32.73 -44.18 35.79
C ASN A 41 -31.54 -43.77 34.93
N GLU A 42 -31.06 -44.60 34.03
CA GLU A 42 -30.00 -44.29 33.09
C GLU A 42 -30.49 -43.30 32.02
N LYS A 43 -31.72 -43.45 31.54
CA LYS A 43 -32.40 -42.50 30.67
C LYS A 43 -32.47 -41.11 31.31
N TYR A 44 -32.91 -41.02 32.55
CA TYR A 44 -33.07 -39.76 33.28
C TYR A 44 -31.70 -39.10 33.58
N LYS A 45 -30.69 -39.90 33.89
CA LYS A 45 -29.31 -39.41 34.04
C LYS A 45 -28.73 -38.87 32.73
N ASN A 46 -29.09 -39.47 31.60
CA ASN A 46 -28.69 -39.00 30.28
C ASN A 46 -29.35 -37.67 29.95
N TYR A 47 -30.60 -37.42 30.38
CA TYR A 47 -31.24 -36.11 30.26
C TYR A 47 -30.53 -35.03 31.10
N GLU A 48 -30.11 -35.34 32.32
CA GLU A 48 -29.30 -34.44 33.15
C GLU A 48 -27.98 -34.09 32.45
N ASN A 49 -27.26 -35.11 31.93
CA ASN A 49 -26.02 -34.91 31.19
C ASN A 49 -26.24 -34.09 29.91
N LEU A 50 -27.33 -34.33 29.18
CA LEU A 50 -27.71 -33.56 28.00
C LEU A 50 -27.88 -32.06 28.34
N LEU A 51 -28.55 -31.78 29.45
CA LEU A 51 -28.72 -30.37 29.91
C LEU A 51 -27.38 -29.74 30.29
N VAL A 52 -26.52 -30.48 31.02
CA VAL A 52 -25.18 -30.00 31.37
C VAL A 52 -24.34 -29.69 30.11
N GLU A 53 -24.37 -30.56 29.11
CA GLU A 53 -23.62 -30.33 27.86
C GLU A 53 -24.17 -29.10 27.10
N ASN A 54 -25.48 -28.91 27.05
CA ASN A 54 -26.07 -27.72 26.43
C ASN A 54 -25.77 -26.43 27.24
N MET A 55 -25.68 -26.51 28.57
CA MET A 55 -25.21 -25.38 29.40
C MET A 55 -23.76 -25.01 29.10
N LYS A 56 -22.90 -26.02 28.88
CA LYS A 56 -21.50 -25.79 28.47
C LYS A 56 -21.40 -25.13 27.10
N LEU A 57 -22.17 -25.62 26.12
CA LEU A 57 -22.22 -25.03 24.79
C LEU A 57 -22.72 -23.59 24.86
N TYR A 58 -23.80 -23.35 25.61
CA TYR A 58 -24.30 -21.98 25.82
C TYR A 58 -23.25 -21.06 26.41
N ARG A 59 -22.45 -21.54 27.38
CA ARG A 59 -21.35 -20.77 27.95
C ARG A 59 -20.27 -20.45 26.91
N ILE A 60 -19.89 -21.42 26.05
CA ILE A 60 -18.90 -21.22 24.99
C ILE A 60 -19.38 -20.18 24.00
N ASP A 61 -20.62 -20.29 23.53
CA ASP A 61 -21.22 -19.38 22.56
C ASP A 61 -21.42 -17.94 23.11
N ASN A 62 -21.44 -17.80 24.44
CA ASN A 62 -21.60 -16.52 25.12
C ASN A 62 -20.37 -16.14 25.98
N SER A 63 -19.22 -16.74 25.72
CA SER A 63 -18.00 -16.59 26.54
C SER A 63 -17.48 -15.16 26.62
N GLU A 64 -17.59 -14.38 25.54
CA GLU A 64 -17.20 -12.98 25.51
C GLU A 64 -18.01 -12.08 26.46
N ASN A 65 -19.22 -12.52 26.79
CA ASN A 65 -20.19 -11.72 27.54
C ASN A 65 -20.36 -12.20 29.00
N LEU A 66 -20.03 -13.46 29.29
CA LEU A 66 -20.30 -14.07 30.60
C LEU A 66 -19.08 -14.01 31.55
N GLY A 67 -17.87 -13.72 31.04
CA GLY A 67 -16.66 -13.63 31.86
C GLY A 67 -16.28 -14.92 32.61
N ASP A 68 -15.20 -14.88 33.39
CA ASP A 68 -14.70 -16.06 34.13
C ASP A 68 -15.46 -16.35 35.43
N ASN A 69 -16.11 -15.35 36.03
CA ASN A 69 -16.85 -15.48 37.29
C ASN A 69 -18.38 -15.43 37.05
N ILE A 70 -18.90 -16.55 36.58
CA ILE A 70 -20.34 -16.68 36.29
C ILE A 70 -21.07 -17.15 37.54
N ASP A 71 -22.18 -16.49 37.84
CA ASP A 71 -23.15 -16.90 38.86
C ASP A 71 -24.55 -16.58 38.30
N THR A 72 -25.14 -17.56 37.54
CA THR A 72 -26.38 -17.31 36.82
C THR A 72 -27.25 -18.54 36.72
N HIS A 73 -28.56 -18.32 36.82
CA HIS A 73 -29.59 -19.33 36.55
C HIS A 73 -30.07 -19.19 35.11
N LEU A 74 -30.20 -20.34 34.43
CA LEU A 74 -30.72 -20.39 33.06
C LEU A 74 -32.13 -20.95 33.07
N SER A 75 -32.96 -20.56 32.12
CA SER A 75 -34.21 -21.24 31.84
C SER A 75 -33.98 -22.36 30.82
N LEU A 76 -34.80 -23.42 30.92
CA LEU A 76 -34.81 -24.50 29.94
C LEU A 76 -35.11 -23.96 28.52
N ASN A 77 -35.89 -22.89 28.42
CA ASN A 77 -36.24 -22.26 27.14
C ASN A 77 -35.02 -21.65 26.42
N ILE A 78 -34.05 -21.14 27.16
CA ILE A 78 -32.80 -20.63 26.58
C ILE A 78 -32.03 -21.79 25.93
N LEU A 79 -31.90 -22.93 26.62
CA LEU A 79 -31.21 -24.10 26.07
C LEU A 79 -31.97 -24.69 24.87
N LYS A 80 -33.31 -24.76 24.94
CA LYS A 80 -34.14 -25.22 23.83
C LYS A 80 -34.15 -24.27 22.63
N SER A 81 -33.94 -22.97 22.82
CA SER A 81 -33.78 -22.03 21.73
C SER A 81 -32.47 -22.24 20.96
N ALA A 82 -31.41 -22.65 21.67
CA ALA A 82 -30.13 -23.00 21.06
C ALA A 82 -30.12 -24.44 20.48
N ASN A 83 -30.85 -25.38 21.12
CA ASN A 83 -30.99 -26.77 20.68
C ASN A 83 -32.45 -27.22 20.81
N PRO A 84 -33.27 -27.09 19.74
CA PRO A 84 -34.68 -27.47 19.74
C PRO A 84 -34.93 -28.97 19.97
N ASP A 85 -33.91 -29.83 19.81
CA ASP A 85 -34.01 -31.27 19.97
C ASP A 85 -33.95 -31.75 21.43
N ILE A 86 -33.82 -30.84 22.41
CA ILE A 86 -33.91 -31.18 23.83
C ILE A 86 -35.32 -31.63 24.17
N LYS A 87 -35.50 -32.97 24.28
CA LYS A 87 -36.76 -33.61 24.69
C LYS A 87 -36.57 -34.31 26.02
N LEU A 88 -37.39 -33.98 26.99
CA LEU A 88 -37.31 -34.45 28.35
C LEU A 88 -38.65 -35.13 28.73
N ASP A 89 -38.84 -36.39 28.32
CA ASP A 89 -40.10 -37.10 28.56
C ASP A 89 -40.29 -37.42 30.05
N ASN A 90 -41.43 -37.03 30.61
CA ASN A 90 -41.80 -37.20 32.02
C ASN A 90 -40.83 -36.57 33.02
N CYS A 91 -40.18 -35.46 32.61
CA CYS A 91 -39.24 -34.74 33.48
C CYS A 91 -39.60 -33.27 33.61
N VAL A 92 -39.30 -32.72 34.75
CA VAL A 92 -39.40 -31.26 35.05
C VAL A 92 -38.02 -30.75 35.42
N VAL A 93 -37.58 -29.68 34.75
CA VAL A 93 -36.38 -28.95 35.12
C VAL A 93 -36.77 -27.83 36.08
N HIS A 94 -36.33 -27.94 37.32
CA HIS A 94 -36.64 -26.95 38.36
C HIS A 94 -35.58 -25.85 38.44
N ASP A 95 -34.33 -26.16 38.09
CA ASP A 95 -33.24 -25.17 38.08
C ASP A 95 -32.10 -25.59 37.17
N LEU A 96 -31.49 -24.64 36.49
CA LEU A 96 -30.27 -24.76 35.69
C LEU A 96 -29.32 -23.66 36.14
N TYR A 97 -28.32 -23.99 36.92
CA TYR A 97 -27.46 -23.03 37.57
C TYR A 97 -26.00 -23.20 37.18
N ILE A 98 -25.39 -22.16 36.63
CA ILE A 98 -23.97 -22.10 36.33
C ILE A 98 -23.28 -21.23 37.38
N LYS A 99 -22.32 -21.80 38.07
CA LYS A 99 -21.47 -21.10 39.01
C LYS A 99 -20.02 -21.40 38.72
N ASN A 100 -19.31 -20.39 38.25
CA ASN A 100 -17.92 -20.54 37.75
C ASN A 100 -17.83 -21.63 36.67
N SER A 101 -17.22 -22.78 36.97
CA SER A 101 -17.08 -23.93 36.08
C SER A 101 -18.05 -25.07 36.41
N ASP A 102 -18.93 -24.86 37.38
CA ASP A 102 -19.89 -25.88 37.82
C ASP A 102 -21.23 -25.67 37.11
N TYR A 103 -21.74 -26.77 36.55
CA TYR A 103 -23.02 -26.82 35.82
C TYR A 103 -23.99 -27.66 36.63
N ASN A 104 -24.92 -27.05 37.28
CA ASN A 104 -25.83 -27.64 38.21
C ASN A 104 -27.24 -27.75 37.61
N VAL A 105 -27.80 -28.94 37.58
CA VAL A 105 -29.11 -29.23 37.00
C VAL A 105 -29.99 -29.82 38.07
N CYS A 106 -31.10 -29.15 38.40
CA CYS A 106 -32.18 -29.77 39.16
C CYS A 106 -33.23 -30.32 38.22
N LEU A 107 -33.15 -31.64 37.98
CA LEU A 107 -34.07 -32.41 37.12
C LEU A 107 -34.79 -33.46 37.98
N ARG A 108 -36.12 -33.50 37.89
CA ARG A 108 -36.97 -34.48 38.49
C ARG A 108 -37.80 -35.18 37.41
N CYS A 109 -37.84 -36.52 37.42
CA CYS A 109 -38.51 -37.31 36.39
C CYS A 109 -39.37 -38.43 36.98
N GLY A 110 -40.39 -38.85 36.23
CA GLY A 110 -41.23 -39.99 36.60
C GLY A 110 -42.06 -39.72 37.87
N TYR A 111 -42.86 -38.65 37.86
CA TYR A 111 -43.75 -38.34 38.99
C TYR A 111 -44.81 -39.41 39.15
N ASP A 112 -44.94 -39.93 40.37
CA ASP A 112 -45.93 -40.93 40.75
C ASP A 112 -47.06 -40.24 41.55
N GLU A 113 -48.28 -40.26 41.03
CA GLU A 113 -49.44 -39.60 41.58
C GLU A 113 -49.92 -40.21 42.92
N GLU A 114 -49.67 -41.52 43.11
CA GLU A 114 -50.10 -42.21 44.33
C GLU A 114 -49.15 -41.93 45.49
N THR A 115 -47.85 -42.02 45.23
CA THR A 115 -46.78 -41.81 46.23
C THR A 115 -46.39 -40.35 46.40
N LYS A 116 -46.80 -39.47 45.46
CA LYS A 116 -46.38 -38.06 45.39
C LYS A 116 -44.87 -37.89 45.34
N LYS A 117 -44.16 -38.79 44.69
CA LYS A 117 -42.68 -38.78 44.57
C LYS A 117 -42.24 -38.88 43.13
N TYR A 118 -41.02 -38.42 42.85
CA TYR A 118 -40.35 -38.66 41.58
C TYR A 118 -39.53 -39.94 41.62
N GLU A 119 -39.52 -40.70 40.51
CA GLU A 119 -38.65 -41.86 40.34
C GLU A 119 -37.16 -41.48 40.29
N TYR A 120 -36.87 -40.28 39.77
CA TYR A 120 -35.52 -39.75 39.64
C TYR A 120 -35.46 -38.30 40.09
N GLU A 121 -34.43 -37.95 40.86
CA GLU A 121 -34.10 -36.61 41.26
C GLU A 121 -32.59 -36.43 41.15
N SER A 122 -32.14 -35.37 40.44
CA SER A 122 -30.72 -35.06 40.36
C SER A 122 -30.16 -34.56 41.69
N LYS A 123 -28.92 -34.93 41.96
CA LYS A 123 -28.24 -34.64 43.23
C LYS A 123 -28.28 -33.12 43.61
N TYR A 124 -28.27 -32.23 42.62
CA TYR A 124 -28.31 -30.81 42.88
C TYR A 124 -29.64 -30.35 43.47
N CYS A 125 -30.77 -30.96 43.10
CA CYS A 125 -32.07 -30.67 43.73
C CYS A 125 -32.06 -30.87 45.25
N GLU A 126 -31.41 -31.97 45.71
CA GLU A 126 -31.31 -32.29 47.13
C GLU A 126 -30.37 -31.34 47.88
N THR A 127 -29.18 -31.06 47.30
CA THR A 127 -28.15 -30.24 47.95
C THR A 127 -28.51 -28.77 48.01
N ALA A 128 -29.24 -28.25 47.00
CA ALA A 128 -29.68 -26.88 46.92
C ALA A 128 -31.05 -26.62 47.60
N ASN A 129 -31.63 -27.66 48.17
CA ASN A 129 -32.96 -27.64 48.81
C ASN A 129 -34.03 -26.99 47.92
N VAL A 130 -34.00 -27.31 46.61
CA VAL A 130 -34.96 -26.79 45.63
C VAL A 130 -36.33 -27.40 45.97
N PRO A 131 -37.35 -26.56 46.24
CA PRO A 131 -38.68 -27.09 46.66
C PRO A 131 -39.24 -28.10 45.64
N TYR A 132 -39.95 -29.09 46.16
CA TYR A 132 -40.83 -29.92 45.33
C TYR A 132 -41.90 -29.03 44.76
N GLY A 133 -41.79 -28.64 43.49
CA GLY A 133 -42.88 -27.96 42.79
C GLY A 133 -44.04 -28.93 42.64
N ASN A 134 -45.27 -28.44 42.61
CA ASN A 134 -46.40 -29.26 42.23
C ASN A 134 -46.14 -29.91 40.87
N PRO A 135 -46.53 -31.20 40.65
CA PRO A 135 -46.44 -31.83 39.34
C PRO A 135 -47.18 -30.92 38.35
N PRO A 136 -46.69 -30.77 37.13
CA PRO A 136 -47.37 -29.94 36.16
C PRO A 136 -48.79 -30.43 35.97
N THR A 137 -49.77 -29.66 36.40
CA THR A 137 -51.13 -29.87 35.97
C THR A 137 -51.14 -29.75 34.46
N THR A 138 -51.69 -30.72 33.77
CA THR A 138 -51.59 -30.91 32.31
C THR A 138 -52.18 -29.81 31.45
N THR A 139 -52.63 -28.70 32.03
CA THR A 139 -53.21 -27.55 31.32
C THR A 139 -52.58 -26.23 31.80
N THR A 140 -51.53 -25.79 31.11
CA THR A 140 -51.09 -24.42 31.28
C THR A 140 -52.16 -23.43 30.76
N LEU A 141 -52.41 -22.35 31.48
CA LEU A 141 -53.32 -21.28 31.03
C LEU A 141 -52.72 -20.42 29.96
N VAL A 142 -51.43 -20.46 29.76
CA VAL A 142 -50.76 -19.72 28.68
C VAL A 142 -51.02 -20.40 27.34
N LYS A 143 -51.84 -19.75 26.50
CA LYS A 143 -52.18 -20.19 25.16
C LYS A 143 -51.04 -19.96 24.16
N GLU A 144 -50.51 -18.78 24.19
CA GLU A 144 -49.40 -18.35 23.30
C GLU A 144 -48.68 -17.12 23.89
N VAL A 145 -47.45 -16.91 23.44
CA VAL A 145 -46.70 -15.70 23.75
C VAL A 145 -46.27 -15.06 22.44
N LYS A 146 -46.51 -13.75 22.32
CA LYS A 146 -46.20 -12.96 21.13
C LYS A 146 -45.26 -11.84 21.49
N THR A 147 -44.39 -11.50 20.54
CA THR A 147 -43.58 -10.29 20.60
C THR A 147 -43.92 -9.38 19.42
N GLU A 148 -43.94 -8.08 19.64
CA GLU A 148 -44.05 -7.07 18.61
C GLU A 148 -42.91 -6.06 18.76
N PRO A 149 -42.00 -5.99 17.77
CA PRO A 149 -41.94 -6.84 16.56
C PRO A 149 -41.69 -8.31 16.87
N SER A 150 -42.03 -9.22 15.94
CA SER A 150 -41.80 -10.67 16.08
C SER A 150 -40.37 -11.09 15.73
N SER A 151 -39.64 -10.27 14.98
CA SER A 151 -38.28 -10.54 14.52
C SER A 151 -37.57 -9.25 14.12
N GLY A 152 -36.28 -9.32 13.92
CA GLY A 152 -35.47 -8.22 13.38
C GLY A 152 -34.34 -7.79 14.30
N TYR A 153 -33.69 -6.73 13.89
CA TYR A 153 -32.59 -6.10 14.62
C TYR A 153 -33.10 -4.77 15.20
N LEU A 154 -32.89 -4.56 16.49
CA LEU A 154 -33.42 -3.38 17.20
C LEU A 154 -32.27 -2.65 17.91
N ASN A 155 -32.20 -1.34 17.68
CA ASN A 155 -31.26 -0.44 18.36
C ASN A 155 -31.85 0.24 19.56
N ASP A 156 -31.06 1.09 20.20
CA ASP A 156 -31.49 1.89 21.37
C ASP A 156 -32.75 2.68 21.11
N GLY A 157 -33.62 2.71 22.14
CA GLY A 157 -34.91 3.40 22.12
C GLY A 157 -36.05 2.67 21.41
N LYS A 158 -35.82 1.50 20.79
CA LYS A 158 -36.87 0.68 20.18
C LYS A 158 -37.63 -0.09 21.25
N GLU A 159 -38.93 -0.22 21.04
CA GLU A 159 -39.80 -0.90 21.96
C GLU A 159 -40.12 -2.33 21.53
N ILE A 160 -40.21 -3.22 22.50
CA ILE A 160 -40.64 -4.61 22.35
C ILE A 160 -41.86 -4.80 23.29
N LYS A 161 -42.98 -5.09 22.70
CA LYS A 161 -44.18 -5.51 23.44
C LYS A 161 -44.19 -7.02 23.53
N VAL A 162 -44.38 -7.56 24.73
CA VAL A 162 -44.57 -8.99 24.96
C VAL A 162 -46.00 -9.21 25.46
N GLU A 163 -46.77 -10.02 24.73
CA GLU A 163 -48.12 -10.42 25.11
C GLU A 163 -48.12 -11.91 25.48
N VAL A 164 -48.48 -12.20 26.72
CA VAL A 164 -48.76 -13.56 27.18
C VAL A 164 -50.27 -13.74 27.13
N VAL A 165 -50.73 -14.47 26.13
CA VAL A 165 -52.20 -14.69 25.89
C VAL A 165 -52.67 -15.87 26.72
N LEU A 166 -53.66 -15.66 27.53
CA LEU A 166 -54.27 -16.68 28.39
C LEU A 166 -55.47 -17.32 27.72
N SER A 167 -55.72 -18.57 27.98
CA SER A 167 -56.87 -19.34 27.47
C SER A 167 -58.20 -18.94 28.17
N ARG A 168 -58.10 -18.33 29.35
CA ARG A 168 -59.25 -17.87 30.15
C ARG A 168 -58.95 -16.54 30.81
N GLN A 169 -59.98 -15.89 31.34
CA GLN A 169 -59.82 -14.64 32.12
C GLN A 169 -59.37 -14.99 33.55
N VAL A 170 -58.50 -14.15 34.08
CA VAL A 170 -57.90 -14.30 35.40
C VAL A 170 -58.03 -13.03 36.21
N THR A 171 -57.97 -13.18 37.54
CA THR A 171 -57.92 -12.07 38.51
C THR A 171 -56.83 -12.35 39.52
N GLY A 172 -56.35 -11.27 40.18
CA GLY A 172 -55.30 -11.41 41.23
C GLY A 172 -54.10 -10.48 40.96
N SER A 173 -52.96 -10.82 41.56
CA SER A 173 -51.72 -10.08 41.38
C SER A 173 -50.96 -10.66 40.19
N TYR A 174 -50.51 -9.76 39.27
CA TYR A 174 -49.87 -10.18 38.04
C TYR A 174 -48.40 -10.54 38.28
N PRO A 175 -47.88 -11.60 37.63
CA PRO A 175 -46.47 -11.96 37.69
C PRO A 175 -45.61 -10.91 36.97
N THR A 176 -44.38 -10.79 37.39
CA THR A 176 -43.34 -10.11 36.62
C THR A 176 -42.79 -11.03 35.53
N LEU A 177 -42.41 -10.44 34.40
CA LEU A 177 -41.77 -11.14 33.32
C LEU A 177 -40.23 -10.92 33.38
N THR A 178 -39.47 -11.97 33.48
CA THR A 178 -38.02 -11.88 33.30
C THR A 178 -37.70 -12.12 31.83
N ILE A 179 -36.97 -11.19 31.23
CA ILE A 179 -36.44 -11.28 29.88
C ILE A 179 -34.91 -11.25 29.94
N LEU A 180 -34.27 -11.83 28.92
CA LEU A 180 -32.84 -11.64 28.63
C LEU A 180 -32.72 -10.65 27.49
N ALA A 181 -32.19 -9.47 27.77
CA ALA A 181 -31.87 -8.44 26.78
C ALA A 181 -30.36 -8.49 26.49
N GLY A 182 -29.97 -9.15 25.39
CA GLY A 182 -28.59 -9.52 25.18
C GLY A 182 -28.09 -10.46 26.27
N ASN A 183 -27.20 -9.97 27.14
CA ASN A 183 -26.65 -10.77 28.24
C ASN A 183 -27.19 -10.37 29.62
N ASN A 184 -28.15 -9.45 29.66
CA ASN A 184 -28.65 -8.90 30.93
C ASN A 184 -30.09 -9.32 31.17
N ASN A 185 -30.34 -9.91 32.35
CA ASN A 185 -31.71 -10.15 32.79
C ASN A 185 -32.38 -8.81 33.16
N LYS A 186 -33.59 -8.64 32.67
CA LYS A 186 -34.46 -7.51 33.02
C LYS A 186 -35.79 -8.05 33.55
N ILE A 187 -36.34 -7.39 34.56
CA ILE A 187 -37.60 -7.73 35.16
C ILE A 187 -38.62 -6.67 34.74
N LEU A 188 -39.70 -7.09 34.10
CA LEU A 188 -40.78 -6.23 33.60
C LEU A 188 -42.04 -6.43 34.44
N THR A 189 -42.69 -5.33 34.76
CA THR A 189 -44.02 -5.35 35.35
C THR A 189 -45.05 -5.28 34.22
N GLY A 190 -46.04 -6.15 34.26
CA GLY A 190 -47.05 -6.24 33.25
C GLY A 190 -48.41 -5.66 33.71
N VAL A 191 -49.29 -5.49 32.75
CA VAL A 191 -50.71 -5.14 32.96
C VAL A 191 -51.59 -6.19 32.30
N LEU A 192 -52.80 -6.41 32.85
CA LEU A 192 -53.78 -7.30 32.23
C LEU A 192 -54.69 -6.50 31.31
N GLU A 193 -54.73 -6.91 30.05
CA GLU A 193 -55.62 -6.36 29.03
C GLU A 193 -56.53 -7.48 28.50
N GLY A 194 -57.73 -7.59 29.04
CA GLY A 194 -58.66 -8.69 28.72
C GLY A 194 -58.10 -10.04 29.20
N ASN A 195 -57.72 -10.91 28.28
CA ASN A 195 -57.09 -12.18 28.58
C ASN A 195 -55.57 -12.20 28.24
N LYS A 196 -54.92 -11.04 28.23
CA LYS A 196 -53.51 -10.89 27.92
C LYS A 196 -52.75 -10.20 29.05
N LEU A 197 -51.60 -10.76 29.44
CA LEU A 197 -50.61 -10.04 30.22
C LEU A 197 -49.67 -9.34 29.26
N VAL A 198 -49.58 -8.03 29.36
CA VAL A 198 -48.80 -7.18 28.44
C VAL A 198 -47.59 -6.58 29.19
N TYR A 199 -46.43 -6.76 28.61
CA TYR A 199 -45.15 -6.25 29.12
C TYR A 199 -44.46 -5.43 28.03
N ASN A 200 -43.92 -4.28 28.38
CA ASN A 200 -43.20 -3.42 27.43
C ASN A 200 -41.73 -3.32 27.86
N TYR A 201 -40.85 -3.45 26.90
CA TYR A 201 -39.41 -3.26 27.08
C TYR A 201 -38.88 -2.27 26.06
N THR A 202 -38.17 -1.24 26.50
CA THR A 202 -37.43 -0.33 25.63
C THR A 202 -35.96 -0.71 25.65
N VAL A 203 -35.44 -1.04 24.49
CA VAL A 203 -34.00 -1.36 24.29
C VAL A 203 -33.16 -0.21 24.81
N LYS A 204 -32.10 -0.52 25.54
CA LYS A 204 -31.18 0.46 26.12
C LYS A 204 -29.79 0.27 25.54
N ASN A 205 -29.05 1.37 25.43
CA ASN A 205 -27.65 1.30 25.04
C ASN A 205 -26.90 0.28 25.92
N GLY A 206 -26.18 -0.63 25.26
CA GLY A 206 -25.50 -1.76 25.89
C GLY A 206 -26.26 -3.08 25.87
N ASP A 207 -27.55 -3.10 25.45
CA ASP A 207 -28.28 -4.33 25.23
C ASP A 207 -27.90 -4.89 23.84
N ASN A 208 -26.94 -5.82 23.84
CA ASN A 208 -26.46 -6.44 22.60
C ASN A 208 -26.55 -7.97 22.66
N GLY A 209 -27.11 -8.57 21.62
CA GLY A 209 -27.32 -10.01 21.51
C GLY A 209 -28.79 -10.39 21.35
N LYS A 210 -29.14 -11.64 21.67
CA LYS A 210 -30.52 -12.13 21.52
C LYS A 210 -31.46 -11.56 22.59
N PHE A 211 -32.68 -11.28 22.16
CA PHE A 211 -33.78 -11.03 23.09
C PHE A 211 -34.52 -12.34 23.37
N ASN A 212 -34.62 -12.74 24.63
CA ASN A 212 -35.33 -13.97 25.02
C ASN A 212 -36.25 -13.71 26.18
N ILE A 213 -37.37 -14.45 26.20
CA ILE A 213 -38.33 -14.47 27.31
C ILE A 213 -37.92 -15.63 28.21
N VAL A 214 -37.69 -15.35 29.50
CA VAL A 214 -37.07 -16.32 30.43
C VAL A 214 -38.12 -16.97 31.30
N SER A 215 -38.86 -16.18 32.11
CA SER A 215 -39.81 -16.71 33.09
C SER A 215 -40.84 -15.71 33.53
N LEU A 216 -41.97 -16.17 33.95
CA LEU A 216 -42.93 -15.44 34.80
C LEU A 216 -42.62 -15.74 36.26
N ASN A 217 -42.56 -14.69 37.10
CA ASN A 217 -42.18 -14.85 38.50
C ASN A 217 -43.15 -14.09 39.42
N GLY A 218 -43.46 -14.74 40.52
CA GLY A 218 -44.38 -14.17 41.50
C GLY A 218 -45.81 -14.01 40.97
N GLY A 219 -46.60 -13.24 41.67
CA GLY A 219 -48.01 -13.08 41.36
C GLY A 219 -48.85 -14.24 41.91
N SER A 220 -50.14 -14.03 42.02
CA SER A 220 -51.10 -15.06 42.36
C SER A 220 -52.35 -14.74 41.54
N LEU A 221 -52.56 -15.58 40.53
CA LEU A 221 -53.70 -15.46 39.63
C LEU A 221 -54.69 -16.55 39.88
N LYS A 222 -55.95 -16.22 39.79
CA LYS A 222 -57.05 -17.17 39.89
C LYS A 222 -57.93 -17.07 38.65
N ASP A 223 -58.41 -18.20 38.20
CA ASP A 223 -59.43 -18.30 37.18
C ASP A 223 -60.72 -17.66 37.67
N ILE A 224 -61.34 -16.77 36.88
CA ILE A 224 -62.55 -16.05 37.27
C ILE A 224 -63.75 -17.01 37.38
N GLU A 225 -63.79 -18.11 36.60
CA GLU A 225 -64.92 -19.01 36.53
C GLU A 225 -65.01 -19.96 37.74
N ASN A 226 -63.85 -20.47 38.21
CA ASN A 226 -63.82 -21.46 39.29
C ASN A 226 -63.06 -21.02 40.54
N ASN A 227 -62.45 -19.83 40.55
CA ASN A 227 -61.67 -19.22 41.63
C ASN A 227 -60.45 -20.07 42.07
N GLU A 228 -59.99 -20.98 41.20
CA GLU A 228 -58.81 -21.82 41.46
C GLU A 228 -57.53 -21.06 41.09
N GLU A 229 -56.44 -21.35 41.81
CA GLU A 229 -55.12 -20.83 41.45
C GLU A 229 -54.65 -21.42 40.12
N VAL A 230 -54.07 -20.56 39.27
CA VAL A 230 -53.67 -20.93 37.92
C VAL A 230 -52.16 -21.01 37.80
N ASN A 231 -51.69 -22.04 37.09
CA ASN A 231 -50.29 -22.18 36.70
C ASN A 231 -50.05 -21.47 35.35
N LEU A 232 -49.06 -20.60 35.34
CA LEU A 232 -48.62 -19.83 34.15
C LEU A 232 -47.26 -20.36 33.66
N GLU A 233 -47.24 -21.59 33.20
CA GLU A 233 -46.04 -22.12 32.57
C GLU A 233 -45.89 -21.59 31.14
N LEU A 234 -44.76 -20.93 30.84
CA LEU A 234 -44.51 -20.39 29.52
C LEU A 234 -44.20 -21.53 28.53
N PRO A 235 -44.82 -21.52 27.35
CA PRO A 235 -44.41 -22.41 26.28
C PRO A 235 -42.96 -22.07 25.83
N VAL A 236 -42.30 -23.00 25.15
CA VAL A 236 -41.00 -22.75 24.55
C VAL A 236 -41.12 -21.65 23.51
N ILE A 237 -40.40 -20.55 23.71
CA ILE A 237 -40.42 -19.40 22.84
C ILE A 237 -39.03 -19.15 22.30
N SER A 238 -38.86 -19.24 20.98
CA SER A 238 -37.70 -18.79 20.29
C SER A 238 -37.95 -17.39 19.73
N SER A 239 -37.27 -16.38 20.24
CA SER A 239 -37.32 -15.04 19.68
C SER A 239 -36.34 -14.91 18.50
N SER A 240 -36.84 -14.31 17.41
CA SER A 240 -36.01 -13.95 16.27
C SER A 240 -35.55 -12.48 16.33
N ILE A 241 -35.62 -11.86 17.50
CA ILE A 241 -35.16 -10.50 17.75
C ILE A 241 -33.70 -10.53 18.18
N THR A 242 -32.91 -9.66 17.57
CA THR A 242 -31.53 -9.37 17.96
C THR A 242 -31.42 -7.90 18.35
N LEU A 243 -30.89 -7.63 19.52
CA LEU A 243 -30.60 -6.29 20.01
C LEU A 243 -29.20 -5.91 19.57
N ASP A 244 -29.06 -4.71 19.02
CA ASP A 244 -27.77 -4.20 18.58
C ASP A 244 -27.75 -2.68 18.72
N THR A 245 -26.96 -2.20 19.66
CA THR A 245 -26.82 -0.78 19.98
C THR A 245 -25.43 -0.25 19.65
N ILE A 246 -24.61 -1.05 18.94
CA ILE A 246 -23.24 -0.71 18.57
C ILE A 246 -23.24 -0.09 17.17
N GLU A 247 -22.64 1.08 17.06
CA GLU A 247 -22.43 1.69 15.75
C GLU A 247 -21.34 0.96 14.96
N PRO A 248 -21.52 0.71 13.66
CA PRO A 248 -20.46 0.19 12.80
C PRO A 248 -19.23 1.10 12.80
N THR A 249 -18.05 0.53 12.66
CA THR A 249 -16.85 1.32 12.36
C THR A 249 -16.99 1.96 10.98
N CYS A 250 -16.37 3.12 10.80
CA CYS A 250 -16.30 3.79 9.50
C CYS A 250 -14.87 4.28 9.26
N ASN A 251 -14.30 3.97 8.09
CA ASN A 251 -13.00 4.49 7.68
C ASN A 251 -12.99 4.81 6.19
N ILE A 252 -12.25 5.87 5.81
CA ILE A 252 -12.06 6.30 4.43
C ILE A 252 -10.60 6.17 4.04
N THR A 253 -10.34 5.45 2.95
CA THR A 253 -9.03 5.37 2.29
C THR A 253 -9.13 5.95 0.87
N LEU A 254 -8.03 6.56 0.41
CA LEU A 254 -7.88 7.02 -0.96
C LEU A 254 -7.06 5.99 -1.73
N THR A 255 -7.54 5.61 -2.91
CA THR A 255 -6.92 4.60 -3.75
C THR A 255 -7.01 5.02 -5.22
N ASN A 256 -6.27 4.34 -6.10
CA ASN A 256 -6.40 4.47 -7.55
C ASN A 256 -6.32 5.93 -8.04
N LYS A 257 -5.31 6.67 -7.57
CA LYS A 257 -4.96 8.01 -8.07
C LYS A 257 -4.54 7.89 -9.52
N ARG A 258 -5.12 8.69 -10.42
CA ARG A 258 -4.89 8.58 -11.86
C ARG A 258 -5.30 9.84 -12.61
N ILE A 259 -4.77 9.98 -13.83
CA ILE A 259 -5.28 10.90 -14.83
C ILE A 259 -6.15 10.10 -15.80
N GLU A 260 -7.39 10.52 -15.97
CA GLU A 260 -8.34 9.91 -16.89
C GLU A 260 -9.08 10.99 -17.67
N GLN A 261 -9.02 10.94 -19.00
CA GLN A 261 -9.59 11.97 -19.88
C GLN A 261 -9.11 13.40 -19.54
N THR A 262 -7.80 13.55 -19.28
CA THR A 262 -7.15 14.83 -18.90
C THR A 262 -7.57 15.40 -17.54
N GLN A 263 -8.22 14.61 -16.69
CA GLN A 263 -8.64 15.03 -15.36
C GLN A 263 -8.06 14.09 -14.29
N GLU A 264 -7.52 14.67 -13.25
CA GLU A 264 -7.02 13.93 -12.09
C GLU A 264 -8.20 13.37 -11.30
N LYS A 265 -8.11 12.08 -11.00
CA LYS A 265 -9.14 11.33 -10.28
C LYS A 265 -8.52 10.52 -9.14
N VAL A 266 -9.25 10.39 -8.07
CA VAL A 266 -8.93 9.50 -6.97
C VAL A 266 -10.20 8.77 -6.52
N ASP A 267 -10.07 7.51 -6.18
CA ASP A 267 -11.18 6.74 -5.65
C ASP A 267 -11.19 6.81 -4.12
N LEU A 268 -12.26 7.35 -3.56
CA LEU A 268 -12.57 7.31 -2.15
C LEU A 268 -13.24 5.98 -1.85
N LYS A 269 -12.61 5.15 -1.03
CA LYS A 269 -13.12 3.85 -0.61
C LYS A 269 -13.54 3.89 0.85
N ILE A 270 -14.80 3.51 1.12
CA ILE A 270 -15.32 3.31 2.47
C ILE A 270 -15.00 1.88 2.91
N THR A 271 -14.59 1.73 4.15
CA THR A 271 -14.53 0.45 4.84
C THR A 271 -15.23 0.58 6.19
N GLY A 272 -15.95 -0.43 6.58
CA GLY A 272 -16.63 -0.51 7.86
C GLY A 272 -16.73 -1.94 8.34
N THR A 273 -16.75 -2.14 9.64
CA THR A 273 -16.91 -3.46 10.26
C THR A 273 -17.96 -3.38 11.35
N ASP A 274 -18.81 -4.37 11.37
CA ASP A 274 -19.79 -4.62 12.39
C ASP A 274 -20.22 -6.09 12.31
N ILE A 275 -20.67 -6.69 13.43
CA ILE A 275 -21.14 -8.07 13.47
C ILE A 275 -22.45 -8.27 12.71
N ASN A 276 -23.27 -7.21 12.63
CA ASN A 276 -24.57 -7.21 11.98
C ASN A 276 -24.64 -6.21 10.83
N LEU A 277 -23.55 -6.01 10.09
CA LEU A 277 -23.49 -5.08 8.98
C LEU A 277 -24.65 -5.28 8.00
N ALA A 278 -25.30 -4.21 7.56
CA ALA A 278 -26.37 -4.28 6.58
C ALA A 278 -25.88 -4.74 5.21
N GLU A 279 -26.73 -5.35 4.39
CA GLU A 279 -26.40 -5.72 3.01
C GLU A 279 -26.06 -4.50 2.17
N ASN A 280 -26.83 -3.42 2.29
CA ASN A 280 -26.58 -2.13 1.67
C ASN A 280 -26.06 -1.16 2.74
N ALA A 281 -24.79 -1.35 3.15
CA ALA A 281 -24.24 -0.70 4.32
C ALA A 281 -23.68 0.70 4.08
N TYR A 282 -23.29 1.07 2.86
CA TYR A 282 -22.47 2.24 2.60
C TYR A 282 -23.24 3.40 2.02
N SER A 283 -22.92 4.62 2.46
CA SER A 283 -23.51 5.85 1.95
C SER A 283 -22.51 7.00 1.94
N PHE A 284 -22.64 7.91 0.96
CA PHE A 284 -21.87 9.15 0.85
C PHE A 284 -22.69 10.40 1.20
N ASP A 285 -24.00 10.25 1.45
CA ASP A 285 -24.94 11.34 1.69
C ASP A 285 -25.82 11.15 2.94
N ASN A 286 -25.69 10.00 3.63
CA ASN A 286 -26.53 9.55 4.74
C ASN A 286 -28.02 9.32 4.39
N ASN A 287 -28.38 9.34 3.13
CA ASN A 287 -29.76 9.14 2.68
C ASN A 287 -29.89 7.86 1.85
N THR A 288 -28.99 7.68 0.90
CA THR A 288 -28.99 6.53 -0.01
C THR A 288 -27.92 5.54 0.40
N TYR A 289 -28.33 4.36 0.83
CA TYR A 289 -27.45 3.27 1.22
C TYR A 289 -27.40 2.19 0.15
N SER A 290 -26.23 1.68 -0.16
CA SER A 290 -25.99 0.68 -1.19
C SER A 290 -24.75 -0.16 -0.88
N ASN A 291 -24.46 -1.14 -1.75
CA ASN A 291 -23.20 -1.89 -1.72
C ASN A 291 -22.03 -1.12 -2.36
N ALA A 292 -22.28 0.06 -2.94
CA ALA A 292 -21.27 0.88 -3.54
C ALA A 292 -20.43 1.57 -2.44
N TYR A 293 -19.25 1.07 -2.23
CA TYR A 293 -18.29 1.56 -1.22
C TYR A 293 -17.15 2.39 -1.82
N ILE A 294 -17.21 2.66 -3.14
CA ILE A 294 -16.23 3.47 -3.86
C ILE A 294 -16.93 4.63 -4.56
N LYS A 295 -16.38 5.83 -4.42
CA LYS A 295 -16.78 7.03 -5.15
C LYS A 295 -15.54 7.66 -5.77
N THR A 296 -15.57 7.86 -7.10
CA THR A 296 -14.51 8.59 -7.79
C THR A 296 -14.68 10.09 -7.57
N LEU A 297 -13.61 10.76 -7.19
CA LEU A 297 -13.55 12.19 -6.91
C LEU A 297 -12.69 12.90 -7.97
N THR A 298 -13.11 14.12 -8.31
CA THR A 298 -12.44 15.05 -9.23
C THR A 298 -12.12 16.40 -8.59
N ASP A 299 -12.63 16.63 -7.39
CA ASP A 299 -12.55 17.91 -6.70
C ASP A 299 -12.01 17.73 -5.28
N ASP A 300 -11.31 18.76 -4.83
CA ASP A 300 -10.87 18.89 -3.45
C ASP A 300 -12.07 19.09 -2.53
N GLY A 301 -12.00 18.60 -1.31
CA GLY A 301 -13.09 18.82 -0.35
C GLY A 301 -13.04 17.91 0.86
N ASN A 302 -13.94 18.20 1.80
CA ASN A 302 -14.15 17.33 2.95
C ASN A 302 -15.32 16.37 2.66
N TYR A 303 -14.96 15.13 2.39
CA TYR A 303 -15.92 14.07 2.04
C TYR A 303 -16.33 13.30 3.27
N LYS A 304 -17.64 13.05 3.37
CA LYS A 304 -18.28 12.30 4.44
C LYS A 304 -18.66 10.92 3.94
N ALA A 305 -18.64 9.96 4.84
CA ALA A 305 -19.12 8.61 4.58
C ALA A 305 -19.83 8.05 5.81
N TYR A 306 -20.73 7.12 5.57
CA TYR A 306 -21.58 6.51 6.57
C TYR A 306 -21.64 5.01 6.34
N VAL A 307 -21.65 4.26 7.43
CA VAL A 307 -21.79 2.80 7.42
C VAL A 307 -22.98 2.46 8.31
N LYS A 308 -23.86 1.61 7.83
CA LYS A 308 -25.10 1.24 8.52
C LYS A 308 -25.15 -0.26 8.78
N ASP A 309 -25.62 -0.67 9.96
CA ASP A 309 -25.92 -2.04 10.32
C ASP A 309 -27.40 -2.41 10.07
N LYS A 310 -27.77 -3.65 10.43
CA LYS A 310 -29.14 -4.18 10.32
C LYS A 310 -30.10 -3.57 11.35
N ALA A 311 -29.58 -3.07 12.47
CA ALA A 311 -30.37 -2.38 13.49
C ALA A 311 -30.58 -0.89 13.16
N ASN A 312 -29.95 -0.38 12.09
CA ASN A 312 -29.91 1.02 11.67
C ASN A 312 -29.04 1.91 12.56
N ASN A 313 -28.07 1.37 13.30
CA ASN A 313 -26.99 2.20 13.84
C ASN A 313 -26.10 2.67 12.69
N ILE A 314 -25.57 3.89 12.81
CA ILE A 314 -24.84 4.55 11.73
C ILE A 314 -23.48 5.02 12.24
N GLY A 315 -22.43 4.36 11.76
CA GLY A 315 -21.06 4.82 11.91
C GLY A 315 -20.74 5.93 10.90
N TYR A 316 -20.01 6.93 11.33
CA TYR A 316 -19.67 8.11 10.55
C TYR A 316 -18.16 8.31 10.47
N CYS A 317 -17.69 8.73 9.32
CA CYS A 317 -16.31 9.18 9.11
C CYS A 317 -16.24 10.30 8.07
N SER A 318 -15.14 11.07 8.10
CA SER A 318 -14.88 12.10 7.10
C SER A 318 -13.39 12.17 6.77
N LYS A 319 -13.08 12.64 5.56
CA LYS A 319 -11.71 12.82 5.09
C LYS A 319 -11.60 14.07 4.24
N LEU A 320 -10.63 14.91 4.59
CA LEU A 320 -10.20 16.01 3.74
C LEU A 320 -9.34 15.44 2.60
N VAL A 321 -9.73 15.73 1.38
CA VAL A 321 -9.09 15.24 0.14
C VAL A 321 -8.53 16.42 -0.62
N TYR A 322 -7.28 16.33 -1.02
CA TYR A 322 -6.62 17.22 -1.97
C TYR A 322 -6.19 16.37 -3.17
N ILE A 323 -6.59 16.79 -4.35
CA ILE A 323 -6.23 16.14 -5.61
C ILE A 323 -5.00 16.83 -6.17
N ASP A 324 -3.94 16.10 -6.36
CA ASP A 324 -2.73 16.64 -6.92
C ASP A 324 -2.87 16.93 -8.42
N ARG A 325 -2.53 18.17 -8.82
CA ARG A 325 -2.58 18.65 -10.19
C ARG A 325 -1.23 19.22 -10.65
N LYS A 326 -0.17 18.90 -9.92
CA LYS A 326 1.18 19.38 -10.22
C LYS A 326 2.03 18.24 -10.75
N ASN A 327 2.88 18.60 -11.67
CA ASN A 327 3.89 17.67 -12.17
C ASN A 327 5.09 17.63 -11.23
N PRO A 328 5.76 16.49 -11.09
CA PRO A 328 7.05 16.41 -10.39
C PRO A 328 8.09 17.35 -11.01
N THR A 329 9.04 17.76 -10.23
CA THR A 329 10.19 18.56 -10.68
C THR A 329 11.46 17.70 -10.68
N ILE A 330 12.40 18.03 -11.59
CA ILE A 330 13.68 17.35 -11.74
C ILE A 330 14.79 18.39 -11.72
N THR A 331 15.74 18.24 -10.80
CA THR A 331 16.97 19.03 -10.78
C THR A 331 18.16 18.10 -10.92
N THR A 332 19.18 18.56 -11.68
CA THR A 332 20.41 17.80 -11.93
C THR A 332 21.64 18.64 -11.62
N ASN A 333 22.63 18.04 -10.98
CA ASN A 333 23.94 18.63 -10.75
C ASN A 333 25.03 17.64 -11.19
N ILE A 334 25.97 18.12 -12.03
CA ILE A 334 27.06 17.31 -12.59
C ILE A 334 28.35 17.62 -11.85
N GLU A 335 29.00 16.59 -11.34
CA GLU A 335 30.31 16.62 -10.69
C GLU A 335 31.31 15.83 -11.54
N LYS A 336 32.34 16.49 -12.04
CA LYS A 336 33.41 15.86 -12.81
C LYS A 336 34.27 14.96 -11.91
N GLN A 337 34.61 13.80 -12.42
CA GLN A 337 35.52 12.84 -11.81
C GLN A 337 36.54 12.39 -12.86
N ASN A 338 37.61 11.79 -12.42
CA ASN A 338 38.64 11.27 -13.35
C ASN A 338 38.03 10.19 -14.27
N GLY A 339 37.84 10.51 -15.55
CA GLY A 339 37.28 9.63 -16.57
C GLY A 339 35.77 9.34 -16.45
N SER A 340 35.04 10.04 -15.57
CA SER A 340 33.61 9.88 -15.40
C SER A 340 32.97 11.13 -14.86
N VAL A 341 31.65 11.19 -14.90
CA VAL A 341 30.86 12.22 -14.19
C VAL A 341 29.90 11.55 -13.23
N LYS A 342 29.77 12.16 -12.07
CA LYS A 342 28.71 11.86 -11.09
C LYS A 342 27.59 12.87 -11.28
N VAL A 343 26.39 12.38 -11.57
CA VAL A 343 25.20 13.21 -11.74
C VAL A 343 24.29 13.01 -10.54
N ASN A 344 24.14 14.05 -9.73
CA ASN A 344 23.20 14.06 -8.63
C ASN A 344 21.86 14.57 -9.16
N VAL A 345 20.84 13.71 -9.14
CA VAL A 345 19.48 14.03 -9.58
C VAL A 345 18.59 14.11 -8.36
N THR A 346 17.82 15.18 -8.24
CA THR A 346 16.78 15.32 -7.23
C THR A 346 15.43 15.40 -7.93
N LEU A 347 14.53 14.50 -7.54
CA LEU A 347 13.15 14.44 -7.99
C LEU A 347 12.28 14.89 -6.83
N GLU A 348 11.39 15.86 -7.06
CA GLU A 348 10.53 16.40 -6.00
C GLU A 348 9.10 16.58 -6.50
N ASP A 349 8.15 16.29 -5.60
CA ASP A 349 6.73 16.49 -5.82
C ASP A 349 6.03 16.82 -4.49
N ASN A 350 4.93 17.57 -4.54
CA ASN A 350 4.19 18.00 -3.35
C ASN A 350 3.45 16.86 -2.64
N GLU A 351 2.97 15.86 -3.38
CA GLU A 351 2.29 14.68 -2.82
C GLU A 351 3.20 13.45 -2.81
N GLY A 352 4.02 13.27 -3.86
CA GLY A 352 5.05 12.25 -3.88
C GLY A 352 5.40 11.69 -5.24
N VAL A 353 6.70 11.52 -5.47
CA VAL A 353 7.25 10.79 -6.61
C VAL A 353 7.19 9.30 -6.29
N VAL A 354 6.77 8.47 -7.25
CA VAL A 354 6.66 7.01 -7.12
C VAL A 354 7.53 6.24 -8.09
N ALA A 355 8.02 6.89 -9.14
CA ALA A 355 8.86 6.22 -10.13
C ALA A 355 9.77 7.18 -10.89
N TYR A 356 10.88 6.64 -11.39
CA TYR A 356 11.74 7.34 -12.35
C TYR A 356 12.20 6.40 -13.45
N GLN A 357 12.63 7.00 -14.55
CA GLN A 357 13.34 6.33 -15.63
C GLN A 357 14.51 7.21 -16.07
N GLU A 358 15.62 6.58 -16.47
CA GLU A 358 16.80 7.26 -16.97
C GLU A 358 17.36 6.53 -18.18
N GLY A 359 17.85 7.27 -19.16
CA GLY A 359 18.45 6.69 -20.36
C GLY A 359 18.78 7.73 -21.41
N THR A 360 19.18 7.27 -22.59
CA THR A 360 19.54 8.12 -23.75
C THR A 360 18.37 8.41 -24.68
N ASN A 361 17.23 7.73 -24.49
CA ASN A 361 16.02 7.93 -25.29
C ASN A 361 15.27 9.19 -24.87
N SER A 362 14.89 10.01 -25.83
CA SER A 362 14.13 11.23 -25.60
C SER A 362 12.63 11.01 -25.30
N SER A 363 12.19 9.75 -25.22
CA SER A 363 10.87 9.33 -24.76
C SER A 363 11.00 8.22 -23.72
N TYR A 364 10.08 8.18 -22.76
CA TYR A 364 10.04 7.11 -21.75
C TYR A 364 9.42 5.82 -22.31
N SER A 365 9.74 4.72 -21.68
CA SER A 365 9.19 3.38 -21.97
C SER A 365 8.21 2.94 -20.87
N SER A 366 7.68 1.72 -20.97
CA SER A 366 6.87 1.12 -19.91
C SER A 366 7.68 0.68 -18.67
N ASN A 367 9.01 0.60 -18.78
CA ASN A 367 9.88 0.11 -17.70
C ASN A 367 10.28 1.24 -16.75
N TRP A 368 9.63 1.31 -15.60
CA TRP A 368 9.90 2.28 -14.56
C TRP A 368 10.61 1.66 -13.36
N ASN A 369 11.55 2.39 -12.79
CA ASN A 369 12.11 2.10 -11.47
C ASN A 369 11.12 2.64 -10.44
N THR A 370 10.34 1.77 -9.82
CA THR A 370 9.29 2.11 -8.85
C THR A 370 9.79 2.04 -7.42
N PHE A 371 9.23 2.84 -6.54
CA PHE A 371 9.50 2.89 -5.11
C PHE A 371 8.28 3.44 -4.37
N ASP A 372 8.27 3.33 -3.03
CA ASP A 372 7.22 3.92 -2.21
C ASP A 372 7.19 5.44 -2.38
N SER A 373 6.00 6.03 -2.33
CA SER A 373 5.79 7.47 -2.51
C SER A 373 6.64 8.29 -1.53
N VAL A 374 7.46 9.19 -2.08
CA VAL A 374 8.30 10.12 -1.31
C VAL A 374 8.28 11.51 -1.92
N LYS A 375 8.21 12.55 -1.08
CA LYS A 375 8.21 13.95 -1.56
C LYS A 375 9.51 14.35 -2.25
N THR A 376 10.63 13.75 -1.86
CA THR A 376 11.95 13.99 -2.46
C THR A 376 12.67 12.68 -2.62
N LYS A 377 13.11 12.37 -3.85
CA LYS A 377 13.98 11.24 -4.18
C LYS A 377 15.29 11.74 -4.75
N LYS A 378 16.40 11.38 -4.12
CA LYS A 378 17.75 11.68 -4.60
C LYS A 378 18.34 10.44 -5.26
N LEU A 379 18.94 10.65 -6.44
CA LEU A 379 19.65 9.61 -7.20
C LEU A 379 21.06 10.08 -7.47
N THR A 380 21.98 9.16 -7.52
CA THR A 380 23.36 9.38 -7.98
C THR A 380 23.64 8.44 -9.15
N LEU A 381 23.91 9.04 -10.31
CA LEU A 381 24.18 8.33 -11.55
C LEU A 381 25.64 8.57 -11.93
N THR A 382 26.33 7.55 -12.42
CA THR A 382 27.69 7.66 -12.95
C THR A 382 27.66 7.47 -14.45
N LYS A 383 28.29 8.38 -15.22
CA LYS A 383 28.38 8.33 -16.68
C LYS A 383 29.85 8.34 -17.11
N THR A 384 30.12 7.49 -18.08
CA THR A 384 31.46 7.31 -18.69
C THR A 384 31.43 7.52 -20.20
N THR A 385 30.28 7.91 -20.77
CA THR A 385 30.11 8.12 -22.20
C THR A 385 29.49 9.50 -22.47
N VAL A 386 29.95 10.13 -23.53
CA VAL A 386 29.44 11.40 -24.02
C VAL A 386 28.02 11.24 -24.56
N GLY A 387 27.17 12.21 -24.30
CA GLY A 387 25.81 12.19 -24.84
C GLY A 387 24.80 12.97 -24.02
N THR A 388 23.61 13.09 -24.56
CA THR A 388 22.45 13.65 -23.85
C THR A 388 21.69 12.53 -23.18
N TYR A 389 21.46 12.68 -21.89
CA TYR A 389 20.70 11.77 -21.04
C TYR A 389 19.41 12.43 -20.61
N TYR A 390 18.37 11.62 -20.51
CA TYR A 390 17.04 12.05 -20.10
C TYR A 390 16.66 11.37 -18.81
N VAL A 391 16.04 12.11 -17.91
CA VAL A 391 15.45 11.61 -16.67
C VAL A 391 13.96 11.92 -16.69
N TYR A 392 13.16 10.94 -16.34
CA TYR A 392 11.72 11.10 -16.20
C TYR A 392 11.35 10.82 -14.75
N ALA A 393 10.46 11.62 -14.20
CA ALA A 393 9.85 11.41 -12.89
C ALA A 393 8.36 11.26 -13.04
N LYS A 394 7.76 10.36 -12.25
CA LYS A 394 6.32 10.12 -12.25
C LYS A 394 5.81 10.12 -10.82
N ASP A 395 4.67 10.82 -10.58
CA ASP A 395 3.94 10.85 -9.32
C ASP A 395 2.88 9.74 -9.22
N GLU A 396 2.12 9.73 -8.10
CA GLU A 396 1.06 8.76 -7.84
C GLU A 396 -0.16 8.91 -8.76
N TYR A 397 -0.42 10.11 -9.31
CA TYR A 397 -1.50 10.34 -10.28
C TYR A 397 -1.11 9.98 -11.70
N GLY A 398 0.18 9.90 -11.98
CA GLY A 398 0.72 9.58 -13.30
C GLY A 398 1.20 10.79 -14.08
N HIS A 399 1.32 11.99 -13.46
CA HIS A 399 2.00 13.10 -14.10
C HIS A 399 3.46 12.76 -14.31
N ILE A 400 3.98 13.13 -15.48
CA ILE A 400 5.33 12.81 -15.90
C ILE A 400 6.06 14.09 -16.28
N THR A 401 7.20 14.32 -15.64
CA THR A 401 8.14 15.37 -16.02
C THR A 401 9.37 14.76 -16.66
N LYS A 402 9.90 15.46 -17.68
CA LYS A 402 11.14 15.14 -18.38
C LYS A 402 12.20 16.17 -18.03
N GLY A 403 13.33 15.73 -17.57
CA GLY A 403 14.57 16.49 -17.47
C GLY A 403 15.63 15.95 -18.42
N SER A 404 16.69 16.71 -18.66
CA SER A 404 17.83 16.25 -19.43
C SER A 404 19.12 16.87 -18.91
N TYR A 405 20.22 16.19 -19.11
CA TYR A 405 21.58 16.70 -18.90
C TYR A 405 22.49 16.18 -20.01
N GLU A 406 23.54 16.92 -20.30
CA GLU A 406 24.52 16.59 -21.31
C GLU A 406 25.83 16.24 -20.62
N VAL A 407 26.48 15.18 -21.07
CA VAL A 407 27.85 14.80 -20.72
C VAL A 407 28.73 15.09 -21.93
N LYS A 408 29.65 16.02 -21.79
CA LYS A 408 30.55 16.43 -22.84
C LYS A 408 31.88 15.67 -22.79
N ALA A 409 32.65 15.71 -23.88
CA ALA A 409 33.98 15.10 -23.90
C ALA A 409 34.89 15.71 -22.83
N SER A 410 34.83 17.01 -22.63
CA SER A 410 35.58 17.72 -21.58
C SER A 410 35.16 17.40 -20.15
N ASP A 411 33.99 16.77 -19.95
CA ASP A 411 33.56 16.31 -18.63
C ASP A 411 34.19 14.99 -18.24
N LEU A 412 34.58 14.19 -19.24
CA LEU A 412 35.17 12.86 -19.06
C LEU A 412 36.68 12.86 -19.24
N ASP A 413 37.25 13.96 -19.72
CA ASP A 413 38.68 14.06 -20.03
C ASP A 413 39.51 14.12 -18.75
N SER A 414 40.52 13.30 -18.71
CA SER A 414 41.52 13.20 -17.63
C SER A 414 42.96 13.28 -18.13
N GLU A 415 43.13 13.38 -19.46
CA GLU A 415 44.44 13.54 -20.05
C GLU A 415 44.89 15.00 -19.91
N LYS A 416 46.21 15.17 -19.81
CA LYS A 416 46.79 16.52 -19.70
C LYS A 416 47.34 16.94 -21.06
N PRO A 417 47.27 18.23 -21.43
CA PRO A 417 47.87 18.69 -22.64
C PRO A 417 49.34 18.33 -22.76
N LYS A 418 49.77 17.85 -23.92
CA LYS A 418 51.15 17.51 -24.22
C LYS A 418 51.81 18.68 -24.91
N ILE A 419 52.94 19.16 -24.35
CA ILE A 419 53.70 20.30 -24.88
C ILE A 419 55.02 19.79 -25.44
N THR A 420 55.29 20.07 -26.74
CA THR A 420 56.51 19.68 -27.43
C THR A 420 57.20 20.95 -27.95
N VAL A 421 58.45 21.15 -27.58
CA VAL A 421 59.27 22.28 -28.11
C VAL A 421 59.72 21.90 -29.52
N THR A 422 59.28 22.67 -30.51
CA THR A 422 59.54 22.44 -31.95
C THR A 422 60.54 23.43 -32.53
N GLY A 423 60.76 24.54 -31.85
CA GLY A 423 61.76 25.57 -32.25
C GLY A 423 62.42 26.21 -31.03
N ASN A 424 63.71 26.45 -31.10
CA ASN A 424 64.47 27.09 -30.02
C ASN A 424 65.59 27.95 -30.60
N SER A 425 65.54 29.25 -30.34
CA SER A 425 66.56 30.23 -30.70
C SER A 425 67.09 30.94 -29.43
N SER A 426 67.95 31.92 -29.61
CA SER A 426 68.44 32.74 -28.51
C SER A 426 67.40 33.78 -28.00
N SER A 427 66.32 34.01 -28.75
CA SER A 427 65.30 35.01 -28.40
C SER A 427 63.85 34.53 -28.60
N SER A 428 63.67 33.23 -28.99
CA SER A 428 62.33 32.68 -29.18
C SER A 428 62.27 31.19 -28.88
N LEU A 429 61.06 30.75 -28.44
CA LEU A 429 60.69 29.35 -28.29
C LEU A 429 59.40 29.10 -29.07
N THR A 430 59.37 28.06 -29.89
CA THR A 430 58.19 27.58 -30.57
C THR A 430 57.78 26.26 -29.98
N VAL A 431 56.52 26.12 -29.64
CA VAL A 431 55.96 24.88 -29.10
C VAL A 431 54.76 24.43 -29.90
N THR A 432 54.54 23.11 -29.95
CA THR A 432 53.27 22.53 -30.35
C THR A 432 52.65 21.94 -29.10
N ILE A 433 51.39 22.35 -28.84
CA ILE A 433 50.60 21.87 -27.73
C ILE A 433 49.45 21.05 -28.30
N THR A 434 49.28 19.81 -27.85
CA THR A 434 48.23 18.90 -28.32
C THR A 434 47.45 18.32 -27.14
N ASP A 435 46.19 18.09 -27.38
CA ASP A 435 45.30 17.46 -26.40
C ASP A 435 44.23 16.66 -27.13
N ASN A 436 43.72 15.60 -26.48
CA ASN A 436 42.71 14.70 -27.07
C ASN A 436 41.31 15.36 -27.22
N VAL A 437 40.95 16.29 -26.33
CA VAL A 437 39.67 17.03 -26.38
C VAL A 437 39.86 18.45 -26.86
N GLY A 438 40.79 19.21 -26.25
CA GLY A 438 41.12 20.52 -26.72
C GLY A 438 41.88 21.41 -25.74
N VAL A 439 42.92 22.08 -26.24
CA VAL A 439 43.67 23.13 -25.54
C VAL A 439 42.87 24.41 -25.55
N VAL A 440 42.62 25.01 -24.40
CA VAL A 440 41.88 26.27 -24.24
C VAL A 440 42.73 27.44 -23.73
N GLY A 441 43.98 27.14 -23.36
CA GLY A 441 44.87 28.20 -22.89
C GLY A 441 46.34 27.76 -22.76
N TYR A 442 47.23 28.74 -22.82
CA TYR A 442 48.65 28.56 -22.60
C TYR A 442 49.26 29.79 -21.90
N LYS A 443 50.42 29.61 -21.31
CA LYS A 443 51.20 30.69 -20.68
C LYS A 443 52.70 30.30 -20.66
N ILE A 444 53.56 31.31 -20.87
CA ILE A 444 55.01 31.19 -20.64
C ILE A 444 55.38 31.95 -19.36
N THR A 445 56.15 31.33 -18.48
CA THR A 445 56.58 31.90 -17.20
C THR A 445 58.06 31.60 -16.97
N THR A 446 58.67 32.22 -15.96
CA THR A 446 60.04 31.94 -15.50
C THR A 446 60.05 31.00 -14.28
N THR A 447 58.89 30.56 -13.80
CA THR A 447 58.72 29.64 -12.67
C THR A 447 57.81 28.49 -13.04
N PRO A 448 57.97 27.30 -12.42
CA PRO A 448 57.11 26.14 -12.70
C PRO A 448 55.71 26.23 -12.09
N THR A 449 55.39 27.33 -11.41
CA THR A 449 54.08 27.51 -10.76
C THR A 449 52.98 27.60 -11.79
N THR A 450 51.93 26.79 -11.66
CA THR A 450 50.75 26.82 -12.55
C THR A 450 50.10 28.21 -12.52
N PRO A 451 49.84 28.83 -13.68
CA PRO A 451 49.17 30.12 -13.76
C PRO A 451 47.78 30.10 -13.11
N THR A 452 47.40 31.17 -12.48
CA THR A 452 46.03 31.39 -11.99
C THR A 452 45.04 31.60 -13.17
N GLU A 453 43.74 31.44 -12.95
CA GLU A 453 42.72 31.49 -14.01
C GLU A 453 42.82 32.78 -14.88
N LYS A 454 43.19 33.90 -14.29
CA LYS A 454 43.30 35.23 -14.97
C LYS A 454 44.60 35.39 -15.79
N GLU A 455 45.57 34.55 -15.56
CA GLU A 455 46.90 34.68 -16.18
C GLU A 455 47.02 33.88 -17.48
N TRP A 456 46.08 32.98 -17.76
CA TRP A 456 46.09 32.21 -19.00
C TRP A 456 45.84 33.07 -20.21
N THR A 457 46.60 32.86 -21.27
CA THR A 457 46.25 33.35 -22.62
C THR A 457 45.20 32.38 -23.15
N LYS A 458 43.91 32.81 -23.10
CA LYS A 458 42.75 31.98 -23.52
C LYS A 458 42.65 31.95 -25.06
N ILE A 459 42.32 30.82 -25.59
CA ILE A 459 42.06 30.56 -27.01
C ILE A 459 40.79 29.70 -27.16
N ASP A 460 40.22 29.68 -28.37
CA ASP A 460 39.19 28.71 -28.71
C ASP A 460 39.75 27.30 -28.64
N SER A 461 38.97 26.35 -28.18
CA SER A 461 39.34 24.92 -28.01
C SER A 461 39.85 24.36 -29.34
N LYS A 462 41.08 23.80 -29.32
CA LYS A 462 41.72 23.13 -30.48
C LYS A 462 42.53 21.96 -30.00
N THR A 463 42.44 20.84 -30.71
CA THR A 463 43.19 19.61 -30.39
C THR A 463 44.72 19.77 -30.65
N SER A 464 45.14 20.77 -31.42
CA SER A 464 46.53 21.11 -31.64
C SER A 464 46.73 22.59 -31.95
N ILE A 465 47.68 23.19 -31.29
CA ILE A 465 48.11 24.57 -31.56
C ILE A 465 49.63 24.63 -31.69
N SER A 466 50.12 25.59 -32.51
CA SER A 466 51.51 25.96 -32.55
C SER A 466 51.66 27.40 -32.08
N GLN A 467 52.50 27.64 -31.08
CA GLN A 467 52.71 28.97 -30.49
C GLN A 467 54.20 29.28 -30.45
N THR A 468 54.55 30.48 -30.93
CA THR A 468 55.89 31.03 -30.83
C THR A 468 55.91 32.19 -29.84
N PHE A 469 56.78 32.10 -28.87
CA PHE A 469 57.08 33.14 -27.89
C PHE A 469 58.36 33.87 -28.35
N ASN A 470 58.28 35.16 -28.62
CA ASN A 470 59.37 36.01 -29.07
C ASN A 470 59.87 36.95 -27.97
N ASN A 471 60.98 37.63 -28.20
CA ASN A 471 61.59 38.60 -27.28
C ASN A 471 61.96 38.00 -25.92
N LEU A 472 62.36 36.75 -25.92
CA LEU A 472 62.86 36.04 -24.75
C LEU A 472 64.33 36.36 -24.49
N SER A 473 64.76 36.32 -23.23
CA SER A 473 66.15 36.45 -22.84
C SER A 473 66.93 35.19 -23.22
N SER A 474 68.14 35.37 -23.73
CA SER A 474 69.00 34.23 -24.09
C SER A 474 69.51 33.48 -22.83
N SER A 475 69.83 32.20 -22.98
CA SER A 475 70.31 31.31 -21.90
C SER A 475 69.41 31.33 -20.67
N THR A 476 68.12 31.56 -20.85
CA THR A 476 67.12 31.64 -19.77
C THR A 476 66.16 30.46 -19.88
N THR A 477 65.88 29.81 -18.74
CA THR A 477 64.89 28.72 -18.65
C THR A 477 63.50 29.30 -18.50
N TYR A 478 62.60 28.88 -19.36
CA TYR A 478 61.19 29.18 -19.35
C TYR A 478 60.35 27.95 -19.12
N TYR A 479 59.17 28.13 -18.48
CA TYR A 479 58.18 27.11 -18.29
C TYR A 479 56.98 27.48 -19.16
N ILE A 480 56.61 26.59 -20.06
CA ILE A 480 55.46 26.72 -20.92
C ILE A 480 54.34 25.87 -20.33
N HIS A 481 53.28 26.53 -19.92
CA HIS A 481 52.11 25.90 -19.33
C HIS A 481 51.00 25.78 -20.36
N ALA A 482 50.20 24.74 -20.29
CA ALA A 482 48.97 24.55 -21.06
C ALA A 482 47.82 24.10 -20.17
N ILE A 483 46.63 24.44 -20.54
CA ILE A 483 45.36 24.02 -19.93
C ILE A 483 44.40 23.59 -21.03
N ASP A 484 43.73 22.44 -20.81
CA ASP A 484 42.69 21.92 -21.69
C ASP A 484 41.28 22.39 -21.29
N GLU A 485 40.27 21.97 -22.04
CA GLU A 485 38.84 22.28 -21.79
C GLU A 485 38.29 21.62 -20.52
N ALA A 486 38.88 20.50 -20.07
CA ALA A 486 38.53 19.83 -18.83
C ALA A 486 39.13 20.48 -17.58
N GLY A 487 40.11 21.37 -17.77
CA GLY A 487 40.88 22.03 -16.71
C GLY A 487 42.15 21.30 -16.28
N ASN A 488 42.54 20.23 -17.00
CA ASN A 488 43.80 19.55 -16.72
C ASN A 488 44.96 20.45 -17.17
N THR A 489 46.02 20.51 -16.39
CA THR A 489 47.19 21.37 -16.66
C THR A 489 48.47 20.57 -16.77
N SER A 490 49.32 21.03 -17.65
CA SER A 490 50.70 20.52 -17.77
C SER A 490 51.69 21.69 -17.99
N TYR A 491 52.94 21.38 -17.83
CA TYR A 491 54.02 22.30 -18.29
C TYR A 491 55.21 21.52 -18.82
N THR A 492 55.97 22.21 -19.65
CA THR A 492 57.31 21.76 -20.05
C THR A 492 58.32 22.90 -19.83
N GLN A 493 59.58 22.57 -19.63
CA GLN A 493 60.65 23.58 -19.53
C GLN A 493 61.53 23.61 -20.78
N ALA A 494 61.98 24.75 -21.17
CA ALA A 494 62.91 24.94 -22.25
C ALA A 494 63.88 26.11 -21.98
N THR A 495 65.13 25.90 -22.24
CA THR A 495 66.14 26.98 -22.10
C THR A 495 66.48 27.52 -23.46
N THR A 496 66.35 28.86 -23.65
CA THR A 496 66.74 29.54 -24.90
C THR A 496 68.24 29.34 -25.19
N LYS A 497 68.58 29.26 -26.47
CA LYS A 497 69.98 29.15 -26.88
C LYS A 497 70.79 30.37 -26.47
N THR A 498 72.09 30.18 -26.31
CA THR A 498 73.01 31.29 -26.08
C THR A 498 73.12 32.18 -27.32
N ALA A 499 73.06 33.49 -27.12
CA ALA A 499 73.24 34.43 -28.22
C ALA A 499 74.68 34.35 -28.76
N THR A 500 74.81 34.04 -30.02
CA THR A 500 76.15 34.06 -30.68
C THR A 500 76.45 35.51 -31.09
N ILE A 501 77.38 36.13 -30.40
CA ILE A 501 77.90 37.46 -30.81
C ILE A 501 78.95 37.14 -31.92
N ILE A 502 78.57 37.45 -33.14
CA ILE A 502 79.54 37.45 -34.22
C ILE A 502 80.33 38.81 -34.12
N ILE A 503 81.52 38.72 -33.56
CA ILE A 503 82.47 39.85 -33.57
C ILE A 503 83.04 39.90 -34.95
N TYR A 504 82.55 40.80 -35.80
CA TYR A 504 83.28 41.16 -37.02
C TYR A 504 84.58 41.88 -36.64
N ARG A 505 85.73 41.21 -36.80
CA ARG A 505 87.05 41.88 -36.87
C ARG A 505 87.11 42.57 -38.25
N PRO A 506 87.28 43.87 -38.36
CA PRO A 506 87.59 44.45 -39.63
C PRO A 506 89.03 43.96 -40.05
N ASP A 507 89.16 43.44 -41.27
CA ASP A 507 90.38 43.09 -41.88
C ASP A 507 91.23 44.40 -42.02
N PRO A 508 92.62 44.33 -41.79
CA PRO A 508 93.46 45.47 -42.02
C PRO A 508 93.64 45.65 -43.51
N ASP A 509 93.55 46.92 -43.88
CA ASP A 509 93.60 47.57 -45.17
C ASP A 509 94.85 47.04 -46.00
N PRO A 510 94.68 46.65 -47.27
CA PRO A 510 95.85 46.34 -48.13
C PRO A 510 96.31 47.66 -48.84
N THR A 511 97.61 47.95 -48.65
CA THR A 511 98.36 48.99 -49.38
C THR A 511 98.34 48.79 -50.90
N PRO A 512 98.36 49.94 -51.69
CA PRO A 512 98.20 49.88 -53.14
C PRO A 512 99.45 49.52 -53.88
N SER A 513 99.41 48.72 -54.89
CA SER A 513 100.43 48.65 -55.93
C SER A 513 99.85 48.74 -57.33
N LYS A 514 100.52 49.57 -58.11
CA LYS A 514 100.38 50.20 -59.39
C LYS A 514 100.16 49.29 -60.61
N PRO A 515 99.68 49.80 -61.72
CA PRO A 515 99.01 49.05 -62.81
C PRO A 515 100.00 48.61 -63.96
N THR A 516 99.57 47.67 -64.67
CA THR A 516 99.98 47.48 -66.09
C THR A 516 98.92 46.75 -66.88
N ASN A 517 98.55 47.40 -67.95
CA ASN A 517 97.73 47.02 -69.11
C ASN A 517 98.64 46.47 -70.21
N PRO A 518 98.26 46.03 -71.38
CA PRO A 518 97.06 45.27 -71.83
C PRO A 518 97.50 44.04 -72.72
N GLN A 519 96.59 43.29 -73.11
CA GLN A 519 96.33 42.93 -74.53
C GLN A 519 95.66 41.58 -74.71
N THR A 520 94.58 41.67 -75.38
CA THR A 520 94.12 40.97 -76.57
C THR A 520 93.86 39.52 -76.58
N GLY A 521 92.72 39.28 -77.04
CA GLY A 521 92.38 38.29 -78.03
C GLY A 521 91.86 37.00 -77.45
N GLY A 522 90.78 36.67 -77.75
CA GLY A 522 90.02 36.42 -78.88
C GLY A 522 89.15 35.21 -78.68
N SER A 523 87.96 35.38 -79.04
CA SER A 523 87.18 34.46 -79.80
C SER A 523 87.02 33.00 -79.40
N GLY A 524 85.77 32.71 -79.36
CA GLY A 524 85.26 31.46 -79.90
C GLY A 524 84.34 30.72 -78.90
N SER A 525 83.19 30.99 -78.97
CA SER A 525 82.17 30.38 -79.80
C SER A 525 81.70 29.01 -79.38
N SER A 526 80.40 29.02 -79.17
CA SER A 526 79.46 27.96 -79.49
C SER A 526 79.56 26.71 -78.56
N GLY A 527 78.56 26.31 -78.19
CA GLY A 527 77.24 26.13 -78.63
C GLY A 527 76.60 25.01 -77.86
N GLY A 528 75.40 25.14 -77.65
CA GLY A 528 74.37 24.27 -78.09
C GLY A 528 74.22 23.07 -77.19
N GLY A 529 73.13 22.82 -76.81
CA GLY A 529 71.88 22.49 -77.27
C GLY A 529 71.34 21.49 -76.30
N ASN A 530 70.19 21.74 -75.76
CA ASN A 530 68.91 21.38 -76.31
C ASN A 530 68.55 19.90 -76.17
N THR A 531 67.35 19.74 -75.81
CA THR A 531 66.43 18.60 -75.97
C THR A 531 66.42 17.64 -74.81
N GLY A 532 65.27 17.44 -74.17
CA GLY A 532 63.99 17.26 -74.71
C GLY A 532 63.49 15.88 -74.42
N GLY A 533 62.29 15.78 -74.15
CA GLY A 533 61.47 14.61 -74.43
C GLY A 533 61.01 13.86 -73.24
N THR A 534 59.77 14.17 -72.84
CA THR A 534 58.53 13.42 -73.21
C THR A 534 58.70 11.91 -73.12
N THR A 535 57.92 11.30 -72.31
CA THR A 535 56.75 10.46 -72.78
C THR A 535 56.15 9.73 -71.62
N LYS A 536 54.80 9.92 -71.52
CA LYS A 536 53.86 8.91 -71.13
C LYS A 536 53.95 7.73 -72.11
N PRO A 537 53.36 6.54 -71.91
CA PRO A 537 52.02 6.29 -71.43
C PRO A 537 51.76 4.91 -70.82
N GLY A 538 50.58 4.74 -70.39
CA GLY A 538 49.69 3.59 -70.55
C GLY A 538 49.93 2.47 -69.56
N GLY A 539 48.95 1.83 -69.14
CA GLY A 539 47.57 1.60 -69.41
C GLY A 539 47.03 0.48 -68.57
N ASN A 540 45.82 0.61 -68.26
CA ASN A 540 44.74 -0.33 -68.48
C ASN A 540 44.84 -1.69 -67.73
N THR A 541 43.81 -2.07 -67.04
CA THR A 541 42.48 -2.63 -67.33
C THR A 541 41.94 -3.11 -66.04
N GLY A 542 40.78 -2.95 -65.72
CA GLY A 542 39.42 -3.27 -66.07
C GLY A 542 38.83 -3.97 -64.87
N GLY A 543 37.63 -3.91 -64.50
CA GLY A 543 36.37 -3.68 -65.09
C GLY A 543 35.30 -3.92 -64.09
N SER A 544 34.21 -3.34 -64.38
CA SER A 544 32.80 -3.68 -64.22
C SER A 544 32.30 -4.00 -62.81
N GLY A 545 31.18 -3.53 -62.40
CA GLY A 545 30.04 -2.96 -63.04
C GLY A 545 29.03 -2.58 -61.98
N SER A 546 28.29 -1.58 -62.30
CA SER A 546 26.86 -1.50 -62.45
C SER A 546 26.08 -1.52 -61.13
N SER A 547 25.29 -0.69 -60.84
CA SER A 547 24.20 0.17 -61.27
C SER A 547 23.46 0.57 -60.00
N GLY A 548 22.98 1.66 -59.79
CA GLY A 548 22.16 2.57 -60.47
C GLY A 548 21.25 3.24 -59.47
N GLY A 549 21.12 4.50 -59.57
CA GLY A 549 19.96 5.35 -59.60
C GLY A 549 19.29 5.58 -58.27
N GLY A 550 18.91 6.69 -57.89
CA GLY A 550 18.50 7.93 -58.47
C GLY A 550 18.03 8.82 -57.33
N GLY A 551 18.35 10.07 -57.46
CA GLY A 551 17.93 11.12 -56.56
C GLY A 551 16.51 11.53 -56.78
N CYS A 552 15.93 12.12 -55.76
CA CYS A 552 14.77 13.00 -55.90
C CYS A 552 14.96 14.24 -55.04
N ILE A 553 14.98 15.33 -55.73
CA ILE A 553 14.94 16.72 -55.25
C ILE A 553 13.46 17.03 -55.02
N SER A 554 13.16 17.75 -53.94
CA SER A 554 11.89 18.48 -53.65
C SER A 554 11.55 19.49 -54.74
N PRO A 555 10.32 20.05 -54.86
CA PRO A 555 9.45 20.49 -53.80
C PRO A 555 7.94 20.21 -54.04
N GLY A 556 7.16 20.18 -52.98
CA GLY A 556 5.74 20.54 -53.01
C GLY A 556 4.76 19.45 -53.29
N GLY A 557 3.85 19.21 -52.34
CA GLY A 557 2.54 18.63 -52.65
C GLY A 557 2.29 17.21 -52.22
N VAL A 558 1.44 17.09 -51.24
CA VAL A 558 0.47 16.06 -50.92
C VAL A 558 0.45 14.84 -51.89
N ASN A 559 0.62 13.62 -51.37
CA ASN A 559 -0.37 12.55 -51.55
C ASN A 559 0.10 11.19 -50.99
N HIS A 560 -0.79 10.63 -50.23
CA HIS A 560 -1.15 9.21 -50.06
C HIS A 560 -0.33 8.16 -50.80
N CYS A 561 0.08 7.14 -50.08
CA CYS A 561 -0.06 5.74 -50.50
C CYS A 561 -0.33 4.79 -49.33
N PRO A 562 -1.13 3.75 -49.52
CA PRO A 562 -1.81 3.00 -48.47
C PRO A 562 -1.20 1.63 -48.18
N GLY A 563 -1.49 1.12 -46.97
CA GLY A 563 -1.84 -0.26 -46.73
C GLY A 563 -0.77 -1.34 -46.77
N LEU A 564 -0.55 -1.96 -45.62
CA LEU A 564 -0.85 -3.42 -45.49
C LEU A 564 -0.93 -3.77 -44.01
N GLN A 565 -2.09 -4.31 -43.65
CA GLN A 565 -2.29 -5.14 -42.46
C GLN A 565 -1.48 -6.43 -42.58
N ILE A 566 -1.11 -7.05 -41.49
CA ILE A 566 -1.49 -8.42 -41.07
C ILE A 566 -0.63 -8.83 -39.87
N ASN A 567 -1.30 -9.20 -38.90
CA ASN A 567 -1.31 -10.02 -37.68
C ASN A 567 -0.77 -9.40 -36.43
#